data_b3e3450cf7a73bb72a6d00bfc7e123cf
#
_entry.id   b3e3450cf7a73bb72a6d00bfc7e123cf
#
_cell.length_a   1.000
_cell.length_b   1.000
_cell.length_c   1.000
_cell.angle_alpha   90.00
_cell.angle_beta   90.00
_cell.angle_gamma   90.00
#
_symmetry.space_group_name_H-M   'P 1'
#
loop_
_entity.id
_entity.type
_entity.pdbx_description
1 polymer ?
#
loop_
_entity_poly.entity_id
_entity_poly.type
_entity_poly.pdbx_seq_one_letter_code
_entity_poly.pdbx_strand_id
1 'polypeptide(L)' 'MTFQLPVNCPFCEEEVIYDWSEFIVDQEKYHGEVENTIECDEFECPHCHEMFNVFGSVYKAPKGTIRAYEITAEPIQ' A
#
# COMPACT_ATOMS: atom_id res chain seq x y z
N MET A 1 3.55 14.23 2.04
CA MET A 1 2.37 13.75 1.33
C MET A 1 2.12 12.28 1.67
N THR A 2 0.89 11.90 1.86
CA THR A 2 0.55 10.58 2.35
C THR A 2 0.00 9.68 1.24
N PHE A 3 0.21 8.37 1.38
CA PHE A 3 -0.37 7.36 0.50
C PHE A 3 -1.53 6.69 1.23
N GLN A 4 -2.54 7.48 1.63
CA GLN A 4 -3.69 6.92 2.33
C GLN A 4 -4.57 6.20 1.32
N LEU A 5 -4.34 4.91 1.18
CA LEU A 5 -5.01 4.08 0.21
C LEU A 5 -5.73 2.92 0.89
N PRO A 6 -6.86 2.50 0.36
CA PRO A 6 -7.62 1.40 0.96
C PRO A 6 -7.10 0.04 0.52
N VAL A 7 -7.07 -0.90 1.47
CA VAL A 7 -6.87 -2.32 1.18
C VAL A 7 -7.93 -3.08 1.94
N ASN A 8 -8.33 -4.23 1.44
CA ASN A 8 -9.31 -5.07 2.12
C ASN A 8 -8.60 -6.14 2.92
N CYS A 9 -8.93 -6.24 4.20
CA CYS A 9 -8.39 -7.28 5.05
C CYS A 9 -8.83 -8.65 4.52
N PRO A 10 -7.90 -9.60 4.35
CA PRO A 10 -8.29 -10.92 3.82
C PRO A 10 -9.03 -11.79 4.83
N PHE A 11 -9.11 -11.38 6.08
CA PHE A 11 -9.79 -12.16 7.12
C PHE A 11 -11.19 -11.65 7.41
N CYS A 12 -11.36 -10.34 7.61
CA CYS A 12 -12.66 -9.77 7.94
C CYS A 12 -13.31 -9.01 6.78
N GLU A 13 -12.58 -8.81 5.69
CA GLU A 13 -13.02 -8.13 4.48
C GLU A 13 -13.39 -6.66 4.68
N GLU A 14 -13.02 -6.09 5.83
CA GLU A 14 -13.21 -4.66 6.06
C GLU A 14 -12.16 -3.85 5.33
N GLU A 15 -12.55 -2.65 4.88
CA GLU A 15 -11.62 -1.74 4.23
C GLU A 15 -10.70 -1.11 5.26
N VAL A 16 -9.40 -1.18 5.02
CA VAL A 16 -8.38 -0.58 5.88
C VAL A 16 -7.71 0.54 5.12
N ILE A 17 -7.81 1.76 5.62
CA ILE A 17 -7.14 2.91 5.02
C ILE A 17 -5.94 3.25 5.89
N TYR A 18 -4.76 3.29 5.27
CA TYR A 18 -3.53 3.53 6.00
C TYR A 18 -2.56 4.30 5.12
N ASP A 19 -1.60 4.97 5.73
CA ASP A 19 -0.54 5.67 5.01
C ASP A 19 0.58 4.68 4.70
N TRP A 20 0.56 4.15 3.49
CA TRP A 20 1.52 3.13 3.06
C TRP A 20 2.89 3.69 2.70
N SER A 21 3.08 5.00 2.78
CA SER A 21 4.37 5.61 2.48
C SER A 21 5.47 5.15 3.44
N GLU A 22 5.09 4.70 4.63
CA GLU A 22 6.04 4.17 5.61
C GLU A 22 6.67 2.85 5.16
N PHE A 23 6.06 2.18 4.20
CA PHE A 23 6.48 0.85 3.76
C PHE A 23 7.08 0.84 2.36
N ILE A 24 7.50 2.00 1.87
CA ILE A 24 8.15 2.10 0.58
C ILE A 24 9.53 1.46 0.68
N VAL A 25 9.76 0.41 -0.12
CA VAL A 25 11.05 -0.29 -0.14
C VAL A 25 11.88 0.03 -1.36
N ASP A 26 11.26 0.60 -2.40
CA ASP A 26 11.97 0.98 -3.61
C ASP A 26 11.21 2.08 -4.33
N GLN A 27 11.92 2.89 -5.09
CA GLN A 27 11.35 3.95 -5.91
C GLN A 27 12.09 4.01 -7.25
N GLU A 28 11.32 4.11 -8.33
CA GLU A 28 11.90 4.29 -9.67
C GLU A 28 11.22 5.47 -10.35
N LYS A 29 12.01 6.25 -11.07
CA LYS A 29 11.50 7.42 -11.79
C LYS A 29 11.52 7.19 -13.28
N TYR A 30 10.39 7.47 -13.92
CA TYR A 30 10.23 7.35 -15.36
C TYR A 30 9.55 8.59 -15.89
N HIS A 31 10.25 9.37 -16.73
CA HIS A 31 9.64 10.53 -17.39
C HIS A 31 8.89 11.46 -16.44
N GLY A 32 9.44 11.66 -15.24
CA GLY A 32 8.81 12.52 -14.24
C GLY A 32 7.82 11.83 -13.34
N GLU A 33 7.42 10.61 -13.64
CA GLU A 33 6.58 9.81 -12.76
C GLU A 33 7.43 8.98 -11.82
N VAL A 34 6.91 8.71 -10.63
CA VAL A 34 7.61 7.91 -9.64
C VAL A 34 6.79 6.66 -9.34
N GLU A 35 7.40 5.50 -9.51
CA GLU A 35 6.82 4.23 -9.11
C GLU A 35 7.36 3.89 -7.73
N ASN A 36 6.47 3.77 -6.75
CA ASN A 36 6.84 3.44 -5.37
C ASN A 36 6.41 2.02 -5.08
N THR A 37 7.35 1.17 -4.72
CA THR A 37 7.05 -0.21 -4.36
C THR A 37 6.78 -0.27 -2.86
N ILE A 38 5.64 -0.82 -2.50
CA ILE A 38 5.19 -0.95 -1.11
C ILE A 38 5.33 -2.41 -0.70
N GLU A 39 5.87 -2.64 0.49
CA GLU A 39 5.98 -3.99 1.02
C GLU A 39 5.92 -3.92 2.54
N CYS A 40 4.88 -4.52 3.12
CA CYS A 40 4.68 -4.53 4.56
C CYS A 40 4.36 -5.95 4.99
N ASP A 41 5.22 -6.51 5.84
CA ASP A 41 4.99 -7.83 6.41
C ASP A 41 4.33 -7.67 7.78
N GLU A 42 3.37 -8.55 8.07
CA GLU A 42 2.73 -8.61 9.38
C GLU A 42 2.04 -7.30 9.78
N PHE A 43 1.24 -6.76 8.87
CA PHE A 43 0.41 -5.60 9.20
C PHE A 43 -0.82 -6.06 9.97
N GLU A 44 -1.06 -5.46 11.12
CA GLU A 44 -2.21 -5.83 11.94
C GLU A 44 -3.47 -5.07 11.51
N CYS A 45 -4.54 -5.81 11.24
CA CYS A 45 -5.83 -5.22 10.89
C CYS A 45 -6.41 -4.52 12.11
N PRO A 46 -6.80 -3.24 12.00
CA PRO A 46 -7.39 -2.52 13.13
C PRO A 46 -8.80 -3.00 13.51
N HIS A 47 -9.43 -3.80 12.66
CA HIS A 47 -10.79 -4.29 12.91
C HIS A 47 -10.80 -5.66 13.57
N CYS A 48 -10.06 -6.63 13.02
CA CYS A 48 -10.08 -7.99 13.52
C CYS A 48 -8.80 -8.41 14.23
N HIS A 49 -7.76 -7.57 14.18
CA HIS A 49 -6.45 -7.80 14.82
C HIS A 49 -5.66 -8.99 14.25
N GLU A 50 -6.06 -9.47 13.09
CA GLU A 50 -5.29 -10.50 12.40
C GLU A 50 -4.17 -9.85 11.59
N MET A 51 -3.06 -10.57 11.44
CA MET A 51 -1.91 -10.07 10.68
C MET A 51 -1.97 -10.54 9.24
N PHE A 52 -1.59 -9.67 8.33
CA PHE A 52 -1.53 -10.02 6.91
C PHE A 52 -0.42 -9.22 6.23
N ASN A 53 -0.02 -9.66 5.03
CA ASN A 53 1.00 -8.98 4.25
C ASN A 53 0.35 -8.04 3.26
N VAL A 54 0.97 -6.88 3.06
CA VAL A 54 0.51 -5.89 2.08
C VAL A 54 1.67 -5.59 1.14
N PHE A 55 1.40 -5.61 -0.15
CA PHE A 55 2.41 -5.28 -1.15
C PHE A 55 1.76 -4.71 -2.40
N GLY A 56 2.57 -4.00 -3.19
CA GLY A 56 2.08 -3.45 -4.42
C GLY A 56 2.89 -2.25 -4.87
N SER A 57 2.30 -1.45 -5.75
CA SER A 57 2.95 -0.28 -6.31
C SER A 57 2.01 0.92 -6.32
N VAL A 58 2.58 2.10 -6.11
CA VAL A 58 1.86 3.35 -6.18
C VAL A 58 2.59 4.25 -7.18
N TYR A 59 1.86 4.75 -8.16
CA TYR A 59 2.41 5.59 -9.22
C TYR A 59 2.02 7.04 -8.99
N LYS A 60 3.01 7.90 -8.82
CA LYS A 60 2.78 9.32 -8.63
C LYS A 60 3.13 10.11 -9.88
N ALA A 61 2.28 11.08 -10.20
CA ALA A 61 2.55 12.03 -11.26
C ALA A 61 3.62 13.03 -10.82
N PRO A 62 4.24 13.79 -11.77
CA PRO A 62 5.29 14.75 -11.42
C PRO A 62 4.89 15.77 -10.37
N LYS A 63 3.60 16.09 -10.27
CA LYS A 63 3.10 17.06 -9.29
C LYS A 63 2.85 16.45 -7.91
N GLY A 64 3.15 15.17 -7.73
CA GLY A 64 2.98 14.52 -6.46
C GLY A 64 1.60 13.92 -6.20
N THR A 65 0.70 13.99 -7.16
CA THR A 65 -0.61 13.36 -7.03
C THR A 65 -0.52 11.88 -7.39
N ILE A 66 -1.31 11.05 -6.71
CA ILE A 66 -1.35 9.62 -7.03
C ILE A 66 -2.12 9.45 -8.33
N ARG A 67 -1.46 8.88 -9.33
CA ARG A 67 -2.06 8.64 -10.64
C ARG A 67 -2.75 7.29 -10.72
N ALA A 68 -2.13 6.29 -10.11
CA ALA A 68 -2.67 4.93 -10.11
C ALA A 68 -2.02 4.16 -8.97
N TYR A 69 -2.66 3.09 -8.54
CA TYR A 69 -2.04 2.21 -7.56
C TYR A 69 -2.60 0.80 -7.71
N GLU A 70 -1.79 -0.16 -7.25
CA GLU A 70 -2.19 -1.55 -7.22
C GLU A 70 -1.60 -2.14 -5.95
N ILE A 71 -2.41 -2.25 -4.91
CA ILE A 71 -1.98 -2.76 -3.60
C ILE A 71 -2.81 -4.00 -3.27
N THR A 72 -2.13 -5.05 -2.85
CA THR A 72 -2.75 -6.34 -2.54
C THR A 72 -2.48 -6.70 -1.10
N ALA A 73 -3.48 -7.25 -0.43
CA ALA A 73 -3.34 -7.80 0.91
C ALA A 73 -3.51 -9.31 0.84
N GLU A 74 -2.59 -10.05 1.46
CA GLU A 74 -2.63 -11.51 1.48
C GLU A 74 -2.47 -12.03 2.90
N PRO A 75 -3.17 -13.13 3.25
CA PRO A 75 -3.00 -13.71 4.58
C PRO A 75 -1.61 -14.30 4.75
N ILE A 76 -1.11 -14.22 5.96
CA ILE A 76 0.17 -14.83 6.32
C ILE A 76 -0.07 -16.31 6.53
N GLN A 77 0.78 -17.14 5.92
CA GLN A 77 0.67 -18.60 6.05
C GLN A 77 1.67 -19.15 7.03
#